data_eb94b6b60a3e99fd45d0a1d2c53607e9
#
_entry.id   eb94b6b60a3e99fd45d0a1d2c53607e9
#
_cell.length_a   1.000
_cell.length_b   1.000
_cell.length_c   1.000
_cell.angle_alpha   90.00
_cell.angle_beta   90.00
_cell.angle_gamma   90.00
#
_symmetry.space_group_name_H-M   'P 1'
#
loop_
_entity.id
_entity.type
_entity.pdbx_description
1 polymer ?
#
loop_
_entity_poly.entity_id
_entity_poly.type
_entity_poly.pdbx_seq_one_letter_code
_entity_poly.pdbx_strand_id
1 'polypeptide(L)'
;MSESEKAGISRRDFLRAAGTVGISSGLLGAYAGQARGHDGEVHGADVAQAESGHMNSHGGNSTVGNVDTSRFDPSAFLRDFYWGEERREGGRVVREYELRAENVEIEVAPGVMYPAWAYNGQVPGPTLRATEGDRLRVVFKNQDAHPHTIHFHGFHPANMDGVFELVGPGQEFVYEFDAEPFGMHLYHCHTSPLRKHIEKGLYGAFVIDPKEGRPGADELVMVMNGFDTNFDAANEVYAVNTVAFHYQKNPVEIKKGELVRAYVVNVLEFDFINSFHTHANFFDYYPTGTKLEPSEFTDTKVFGQGERGIMEFHYDFPGRFMFHAHVSEFAELGWMGLFDVKE
;
A
#
# COMPACT_ATOMS: atom_id res chain seq x y z
N MET A 1 -12.47 31.98 21.46
CA MET A 1 -11.25 31.19 21.25
C MET A 1 -11.31 30.75 19.79
N SER A 2 -10.46 31.29 18.95
CA SER A 2 -10.49 31.09 17.50
C SER A 2 -9.93 29.71 17.19
N GLU A 3 -10.74 28.86 16.56
CA GLU A 3 -10.28 27.64 15.88
C GLU A 3 -9.35 28.08 14.77
N SER A 4 -8.06 27.77 14.90
CA SER A 4 -7.14 27.84 13.80
C SER A 4 -7.42 26.65 12.89
N GLU A 5 -8.11 26.88 11.77
CA GLU A 5 -8.16 25.95 10.65
C GLU A 5 -6.73 25.56 10.29
N LYS A 6 -6.34 24.34 10.60
CA LYS A 6 -5.15 23.71 10.03
C LYS A 6 -5.52 23.38 8.58
N ALA A 7 -5.23 24.28 7.66
CA ALA A 7 -5.41 24.02 6.24
C ALA A 7 -4.45 22.90 5.82
N GLY A 8 -4.98 21.83 5.22
CA GLY A 8 -4.19 20.82 4.52
C GLY A 8 -3.36 21.47 3.41
N ILE A 9 -2.28 20.82 2.98
CA ILE A 9 -1.48 21.32 1.87
C ILE A 9 -2.15 20.92 0.55
N SER A 10 -2.07 21.80 -0.44
CA SER A 10 -2.53 21.46 -1.77
C SER A 10 -1.51 20.55 -2.49
N ARG A 11 -1.99 19.74 -3.44
CA ARG A 11 -1.16 18.92 -4.33
C ARG A 11 0.00 19.72 -4.93
N ARG A 12 -0.28 20.94 -5.36
CA ARG A 12 0.69 21.88 -5.93
C ARG A 12 1.73 22.34 -4.89
N ASP A 13 1.31 22.54 -3.64
CA ASP A 13 2.21 23.00 -2.58
C ASP A 13 3.04 21.84 -2.05
N PHE A 14 2.50 20.63 -2.02
CA PHE A 14 3.25 19.41 -1.73
C PHE A 14 4.35 19.17 -2.77
N LEU A 15 4.03 19.26 -4.06
CA LEU A 15 5.01 19.16 -5.15
C LEU A 15 6.05 20.30 -5.11
N ARG A 16 5.66 21.50 -4.71
CA ARG A 16 6.59 22.62 -4.53
C ARG A 16 7.51 22.40 -3.32
N ALA A 17 6.99 21.91 -2.21
CA ALA A 17 7.79 21.56 -1.04
C ALA A 17 8.76 20.40 -1.35
N ALA A 18 8.31 19.45 -2.15
CA ALA A 18 9.14 18.39 -2.70
C ALA A 18 10.15 18.90 -3.74
N GLY A 19 9.88 20.02 -4.42
CA GLY A 19 10.69 20.56 -5.54
C GLY A 19 11.59 21.77 -5.23
N THR A 20 11.59 22.35 -4.02
CA THR A 20 12.30 23.57 -3.71
C THR A 20 13.73 23.41 -3.16
N VAL A 21 14.57 22.56 -3.76
CA VAL A 21 16.02 22.71 -3.63
C VAL A 21 16.67 22.62 -5.02
N GLY A 22 16.83 23.79 -5.61
CA GLY A 22 17.83 24.05 -6.64
C GLY A 22 17.45 23.83 -8.10
N ILE A 23 16.83 24.85 -8.73
CA ILE A 23 17.12 25.18 -10.13
C ILE A 23 17.40 26.67 -10.20
N SER A 24 18.68 27.03 -10.36
CA SER A 24 19.07 28.34 -10.83
C SER A 24 18.68 28.47 -12.30
N SER A 25 17.98 29.54 -12.59
CA SER A 25 17.51 30.00 -13.90
C SER A 25 18.57 29.91 -15.00
N GLY A 26 18.24 29.24 -16.10
CA GLY A 26 19.01 29.22 -17.32
C GLY A 26 18.13 28.93 -18.54
N LEU A 27 17.68 30.01 -19.19
CA LEU A 27 17.35 30.15 -20.62
C LEU A 27 16.33 29.18 -21.29
N LEU A 28 15.14 29.70 -21.47
CA LEU A 28 14.22 29.36 -22.57
C LEU A 28 14.90 29.67 -23.93
N GLY A 29 15.12 28.58 -24.70
CA GLY A 29 15.46 28.66 -26.10
C GLY A 29 14.51 27.80 -26.92
N ALA A 30 13.67 28.44 -27.70
CA ALA A 30 12.79 27.79 -28.68
C ALA A 30 13.59 27.07 -29.75
N TYR A 31 13.21 25.81 -30.07
CA TYR A 31 13.64 25.15 -31.28
C TYR A 31 12.43 24.64 -32.07
N ALA A 32 12.15 25.36 -33.14
CA ALA A 32 11.39 24.85 -34.28
C ALA A 32 12.41 24.56 -35.41
N GLY A 33 12.32 23.39 -36.02
CA GLY A 33 12.73 23.27 -37.43
C GLY A 33 13.77 22.27 -37.82
N GLN A 34 13.33 21.28 -38.61
CA GLN A 34 13.94 20.67 -39.79
C GLN A 34 14.96 19.54 -39.64
N ALA A 35 14.49 18.38 -40.09
CA ALA A 35 15.31 17.25 -40.50
C ALA A 35 16.18 17.57 -41.73
N ARG A 36 17.47 17.22 -41.68
CA ARG A 36 18.30 16.83 -42.83
C ARG A 36 19.39 15.89 -42.36
N GLY A 37 19.47 14.75 -43.01
CA GLY A 37 20.51 13.76 -42.80
C GLY A 37 21.87 14.19 -43.33
N HIS A 38 22.93 13.65 -42.73
CA HIS A 38 24.22 13.47 -43.39
C HIS A 38 25.01 12.32 -42.71
N ASP A 39 25.50 11.44 -43.53
CA ASP A 39 26.46 10.37 -43.22
C ASP A 39 27.81 11.00 -42.82
N GLY A 40 28.55 10.34 -41.93
CA GLY A 40 29.93 10.76 -41.62
C GLY A 40 30.61 10.01 -40.46
N GLU A 41 31.34 8.99 -40.80
CA GLU A 41 32.58 8.45 -40.23
C GLU A 41 32.85 8.43 -38.73
N VAL A 42 33.20 7.23 -38.31
CA VAL A 42 33.71 6.81 -36.99
C VAL A 42 35.16 7.28 -36.83
N HIS A 43 35.45 8.05 -35.81
CA HIS A 43 36.78 8.14 -35.21
C HIS A 43 36.71 7.85 -33.71
N GLY A 44 37.50 6.83 -33.33
CA GLY A 44 37.68 6.46 -31.94
C GLY A 44 38.40 7.56 -31.14
N ALA A 45 37.97 7.78 -29.93
CA ALA A 45 38.68 8.53 -28.92
C ALA A 45 38.39 7.96 -27.52
N ASP A 46 39.45 7.56 -26.91
CA ASP A 46 39.74 7.37 -25.48
C ASP A 46 38.62 7.27 -24.46
N VAL A 47 38.51 6.06 -23.90
CA VAL A 47 37.76 5.80 -22.64
C VAL A 47 38.56 6.43 -21.49
N ALA A 48 38.26 7.66 -21.15
CA ALA A 48 38.65 8.20 -19.86
C ALA A 48 37.71 7.58 -18.80
N GLN A 49 38.32 6.90 -17.82
CA GLN A 49 37.63 6.44 -16.61
C GLN A 49 37.01 7.66 -15.92
N ALA A 50 35.68 7.80 -16.05
CA ALA A 50 34.91 8.70 -15.18
C ALA A 50 34.63 7.95 -13.88
N GLU A 51 35.20 8.44 -12.81
CA GLU A 51 34.82 8.06 -11.44
C GLU A 51 33.30 8.15 -11.29
N SER A 52 32.71 7.09 -10.75
CA SER A 52 31.27 6.96 -10.54
C SER A 52 30.77 7.94 -9.49
N GLY A 53 30.53 9.16 -9.90
CA GLY A 53 29.65 10.05 -9.18
C GLY A 53 28.23 9.52 -9.32
N HIS A 54 27.69 8.90 -8.29
CA HIS A 54 26.29 8.49 -8.22
C HIS A 54 25.43 9.75 -8.29
N MET A 55 25.01 10.13 -9.49
CA MET A 55 23.89 11.08 -9.62
C MET A 55 22.61 10.32 -9.30
N ASN A 56 22.09 10.53 -8.12
CA ASN A 56 20.69 10.22 -7.77
C ASN A 56 19.77 11.12 -8.60
N SER A 57 19.43 10.73 -9.81
CA SER A 57 18.56 11.52 -10.69
C SER A 57 17.06 11.32 -10.46
N HIS A 58 16.68 10.43 -9.53
CA HIS A 58 15.29 10.21 -9.15
C HIS A 58 15.16 10.18 -7.63
N GLY A 59 14.80 11.28 -7.03
CA GLY A 59 14.46 11.29 -5.62
C GLY A 59 15.17 12.29 -4.75
N GLY A 60 15.56 13.39 -5.32
CA GLY A 60 16.33 14.37 -4.57
C GLY A 60 15.61 15.02 -3.40
N ASN A 61 14.28 15.03 -3.31
CA ASN A 61 13.66 15.98 -2.39
C ASN A 61 12.43 15.54 -1.61
N SER A 62 11.88 14.40 -1.93
CA SER A 62 10.73 13.86 -1.21
C SER A 62 11.06 13.30 0.18
N THR A 63 12.32 13.39 0.56
CA THR A 63 12.85 12.81 1.79
C THR A 63 13.26 13.83 2.84
N VAL A 64 12.90 15.09 2.68
CA VAL A 64 13.19 16.10 3.70
C VAL A 64 12.28 15.89 4.90
N GLY A 65 12.88 15.59 6.03
CA GLY A 65 12.18 15.27 7.27
C GLY A 65 11.94 13.78 7.50
N ASN A 66 11.61 13.42 8.72
CA ASN A 66 11.20 12.08 9.11
C ASN A 66 9.75 12.13 9.58
N VAL A 67 9.01 11.06 9.30
CA VAL A 67 7.68 10.82 9.86
C VAL A 67 7.85 10.14 11.21
N ASP A 68 7.02 10.49 12.18
CA ASP A 68 6.96 9.76 13.45
C ASP A 68 6.23 8.44 13.25
N THR A 69 6.99 7.35 13.21
CA THR A 69 6.47 5.98 13.07
C THR A 69 6.27 5.27 14.40
N SER A 70 6.33 5.96 15.53
CA SER A 70 6.20 5.35 16.87
C SER A 70 4.84 4.68 17.11
N ARG A 71 3.78 5.14 16.44
CA ARG A 71 2.43 4.57 16.52
C ARG A 71 2.15 3.53 15.46
N PHE A 72 2.74 3.69 14.28
CA PHE A 72 2.61 2.79 13.15
C PHE A 72 3.90 2.78 12.36
N ASP A 73 4.58 1.65 12.34
CA ASP A 73 5.79 1.44 11.56
C ASP A 73 5.48 0.63 10.30
N PRO A 74 5.50 1.25 9.11
CA PRO A 74 5.26 0.54 7.85
C PRO A 74 6.22 -0.63 7.62
N SER A 75 7.47 -0.56 8.12
CA SER A 75 8.46 -1.63 7.99
C SER A 75 8.09 -2.86 8.82
N ALA A 76 7.56 -2.66 10.03
CA ALA A 76 7.03 -3.74 10.86
C ALA A 76 5.74 -4.31 10.26
N PHE A 77 4.79 -3.43 9.87
CA PHE A 77 3.52 -3.82 9.27
C PHE A 77 3.69 -4.69 8.02
N LEU A 78 4.73 -4.46 7.23
CA LEU A 78 5.02 -5.19 6.00
C LEU A 78 5.03 -6.72 6.17
N ARG A 79 5.39 -7.22 7.38
CA ARG A 79 5.51 -8.64 7.71
C ARG A 79 4.67 -9.05 8.92
N ASP A 80 3.78 -8.16 9.39
CA ASP A 80 2.93 -8.43 10.55
C ASP A 80 1.59 -9.02 10.12
N PHE A 81 1.32 -10.24 10.60
CA PHE A 81 0.07 -10.96 10.33
C PHE A 81 -0.64 -11.25 11.64
N TYR A 82 -1.85 -10.72 11.77
CA TYR A 82 -2.69 -10.95 12.92
C TYR A 82 -3.51 -12.23 12.75
N TRP A 83 -3.07 -13.30 13.43
CA TRP A 83 -3.70 -14.61 13.39
C TRP A 83 -4.91 -14.78 14.32
N GLY A 84 -5.18 -13.78 15.17
CA GLY A 84 -6.19 -13.89 16.21
C GLY A 84 -5.86 -14.92 17.28
N GLU A 85 -6.79 -15.13 18.20
CA GLU A 85 -6.70 -16.19 19.21
C GLU A 85 -7.23 -17.51 18.67
N GLU A 86 -6.41 -18.56 18.68
CA GLU A 86 -6.81 -19.89 18.21
C GLU A 86 -7.50 -20.68 19.34
N ARG A 87 -8.67 -21.21 19.01
CA ARG A 87 -9.40 -22.19 19.82
C ARG A 87 -9.80 -23.39 18.97
N ARG A 88 -10.14 -24.52 19.62
CA ARG A 88 -10.67 -25.70 18.94
C ARG A 88 -12.05 -26.03 19.47
N GLU A 89 -13.02 -26.03 18.55
CA GLU A 89 -14.40 -26.37 18.87
C GLU A 89 -14.87 -27.49 17.95
N GLY A 90 -15.29 -28.63 18.52
CA GLY A 90 -15.73 -29.79 17.74
C GLY A 90 -14.70 -30.34 16.74
N GLY A 91 -13.39 -30.13 17.02
CA GLY A 91 -12.30 -30.55 16.13
C GLY A 91 -11.93 -29.51 15.05
N ARG A 92 -12.67 -28.42 14.94
CA ARG A 92 -12.42 -27.30 14.02
C ARG A 92 -11.62 -26.21 14.70
N VAL A 93 -10.76 -25.53 13.96
CA VAL A 93 -10.08 -24.31 14.40
C VAL A 93 -11.07 -23.15 14.34
N VAL A 94 -11.16 -22.40 15.44
CA VAL A 94 -11.87 -21.12 15.55
C VAL A 94 -10.84 -20.06 15.83
N ARG A 95 -10.80 -18.99 15.01
CA ARG A 95 -9.93 -17.84 15.23
C ARG A 95 -10.77 -16.65 15.64
N GLU A 96 -10.44 -16.09 16.80
CA GLU A 96 -11.09 -14.90 17.30
C GLU A 96 -10.18 -13.68 17.14
N TYR A 97 -10.73 -12.64 16.51
CA TYR A 97 -10.07 -11.35 16.31
C TYR A 97 -10.84 -10.27 17.03
N GLU A 98 -10.13 -9.28 17.56
CA GLU A 98 -10.75 -8.05 18.03
C GLU A 98 -10.36 -6.89 17.12
N LEU A 99 -11.35 -6.20 16.54
CA LEU A 99 -11.18 -4.98 15.77
C LEU A 99 -11.97 -3.84 16.42
N ARG A 100 -11.32 -2.67 16.55
CA ARG A 100 -11.91 -1.46 17.08
C ARG A 100 -11.84 -0.35 16.05
N ALA A 101 -12.97 0.34 15.80
CA ALA A 101 -12.96 1.58 15.04
C ALA A 101 -12.63 2.75 15.98
N GLU A 102 -11.65 3.56 15.62
CA GLU A 102 -11.11 4.64 16.44
C GLU A 102 -10.77 5.87 15.58
N ASN A 103 -10.86 7.08 16.17
CA ASN A 103 -10.27 8.28 15.58
C ASN A 103 -8.80 8.37 15.96
N VAL A 104 -7.95 8.58 14.97
CA VAL A 104 -6.51 8.78 15.19
C VAL A 104 -5.98 9.90 14.29
N GLU A 105 -4.95 10.56 14.74
CA GLU A 105 -4.16 11.47 13.89
C GLU A 105 -2.89 10.75 13.49
N ILE A 106 -2.65 10.60 12.17
CA ILE A 106 -1.48 9.92 11.60
C ILE A 106 -0.65 10.90 10.76
N GLU A 107 0.65 10.71 10.73
CA GLU A 107 1.55 11.48 9.87
C GLU A 107 1.81 10.66 8.59
N VAL A 108 1.29 11.14 7.44
CA VAL A 108 1.37 10.42 6.15
C VAL A 108 2.56 10.84 5.29
N ALA A 109 3.11 12.02 5.56
CA ALA A 109 4.35 12.54 4.99
C ALA A 109 4.96 13.52 6.01
N PRO A 110 6.25 13.91 5.92
CA PRO A 110 6.87 14.80 6.90
C PRO A 110 6.08 16.09 7.13
N GLY A 111 5.55 16.25 8.34
CA GLY A 111 4.73 17.41 8.74
C GLY A 111 3.29 17.40 8.21
N VAL A 112 2.86 16.35 7.52
CA VAL A 112 1.50 16.22 6.97
C VAL A 112 0.68 15.30 7.86
N MET A 113 -0.13 15.90 8.73
CA MET A 113 -1.02 15.18 9.63
C MET A 113 -2.37 14.91 8.96
N TYR A 114 -2.87 13.69 9.11
CA TYR A 114 -4.14 13.26 8.56
C TYR A 114 -5.07 12.73 9.67
N PRO A 115 -6.28 13.29 9.83
CA PRO A 115 -7.25 12.84 10.82
C PRO A 115 -7.95 11.59 10.28
N ALA A 116 -7.44 10.42 10.61
CA ALA A 116 -7.94 9.14 10.13
C ALA A 116 -9.03 8.54 11.01
N TRP A 117 -9.86 7.68 10.42
CA TRP A 117 -10.61 6.63 11.08
C TRP A 117 -9.87 5.31 10.88
N ALA A 118 -9.60 4.61 11.94
CA ALA A 118 -8.68 3.48 11.89
C ALA A 118 -9.26 2.23 12.54
N TYR A 119 -8.88 1.05 12.04
CA TYR A 119 -9.06 -0.18 12.79
C TYR A 119 -7.83 -0.42 13.68
N ASN A 120 -8.08 -0.59 14.99
CA ASN A 120 -7.04 -0.81 16.02
C ASN A 120 -5.96 0.29 16.03
N GLY A 121 -6.38 1.55 15.79
CA GLY A 121 -5.50 2.73 15.91
C GLY A 121 -4.47 2.87 14.81
N GLN A 122 -4.54 2.11 13.73
CA GLN A 122 -3.59 2.14 12.62
C GLN A 122 -4.27 2.15 11.25
N VAL A 123 -3.60 2.69 10.26
CA VAL A 123 -3.97 2.66 8.83
C VAL A 123 -2.77 2.13 8.05
N PRO A 124 -2.92 1.06 7.27
CA PRO A 124 -4.07 0.17 7.21
C PRO A 124 -4.35 -0.50 8.57
N GLY A 125 -5.57 -0.97 8.78
CA GLY A 125 -5.89 -1.86 9.89
C GLY A 125 -5.06 -3.16 9.86
N PRO A 126 -5.03 -3.95 10.95
CA PRO A 126 -4.24 -5.18 11.04
C PRO A 126 -4.45 -6.11 9.84
N THR A 127 -3.38 -6.73 9.35
CA THR A 127 -3.48 -7.76 8.33
C THR A 127 -4.00 -9.06 8.96
N LEU A 128 -5.28 -9.35 8.79
CA LEU A 128 -5.86 -10.58 9.29
C LEU A 128 -5.33 -11.78 8.51
N ARG A 129 -5.06 -12.89 9.19
CA ARG A 129 -4.65 -14.13 8.55
C ARG A 129 -5.35 -15.35 9.14
N ALA A 130 -5.81 -16.25 8.28
CA ALA A 130 -6.46 -17.50 8.62
C ALA A 130 -6.06 -18.60 7.63
N THR A 131 -6.45 -19.83 7.92
CA THR A 131 -6.35 -20.96 6.98
C THR A 131 -7.74 -21.30 6.47
N GLU A 132 -7.83 -21.66 5.20
CA GLU A 132 -9.11 -22.07 4.58
C GLU A 132 -9.81 -23.15 5.39
N GLY A 133 -11.08 -22.89 5.72
CA GLY A 133 -11.90 -23.75 6.55
C GLY A 133 -11.83 -23.45 8.06
N ASP A 134 -10.99 -22.52 8.51
CA ASP A 134 -11.10 -22.00 9.88
C ASP A 134 -12.45 -21.32 10.08
N ARG A 135 -13.03 -21.39 11.28
CA ARG A 135 -14.17 -20.56 11.68
C ARG A 135 -13.66 -19.24 12.20
N LEU A 136 -14.04 -18.14 11.57
CA LEU A 136 -13.69 -16.81 12.01
C LEU A 136 -14.76 -16.25 12.94
N ARG A 137 -14.30 -15.58 13.99
CA ARG A 137 -15.12 -14.80 14.92
C ARG A 137 -14.45 -13.45 15.11
N VAL A 138 -14.99 -12.41 14.49
CA VAL A 138 -14.45 -11.06 14.60
C VAL A 138 -15.32 -10.23 15.50
N VAL A 139 -14.83 -9.92 16.70
CA VAL A 139 -15.48 -9.03 17.66
C VAL A 139 -15.14 -7.60 17.26
N PHE A 140 -16.12 -6.93 16.67
CA PHE A 140 -15.99 -5.54 16.27
C PHE A 140 -16.57 -4.61 17.33
N LYS A 141 -15.78 -3.63 17.79
CA LYS A 141 -16.15 -2.62 18.76
C LYS A 141 -16.04 -1.23 18.15
N ASN A 142 -17.10 -0.47 18.16
CA ASN A 142 -17.05 0.90 17.69
C ASN A 142 -16.73 1.87 18.84
N GLN A 143 -15.51 2.41 18.85
CA GLN A 143 -15.05 3.42 19.82
C GLN A 143 -15.03 4.83 19.22
N ASP A 144 -15.48 5.00 17.97
CA ASP A 144 -15.64 6.29 17.31
C ASP A 144 -17.03 6.91 17.60
N ALA A 145 -17.16 8.21 17.30
CA ALA A 145 -18.39 8.98 17.43
C ALA A 145 -19.39 8.74 16.27
N HIS A 146 -18.97 8.07 15.20
CA HIS A 146 -19.78 7.76 14.02
C HIS A 146 -20.13 6.27 13.96
N PRO A 147 -21.25 5.88 13.32
CA PRO A 147 -21.51 4.46 13.08
C PRO A 147 -20.53 3.89 12.06
N HIS A 148 -20.10 2.65 12.30
CA HIS A 148 -19.20 1.92 11.43
C HIS A 148 -19.65 0.46 11.27
N THR A 149 -19.11 -0.21 10.26
CA THR A 149 -19.28 -1.66 10.02
C THR A 149 -17.97 -2.26 9.56
N ILE A 150 -17.92 -3.57 9.36
CA ILE A 150 -16.86 -4.24 8.63
C ILE A 150 -17.49 -5.12 7.56
N HIS A 151 -17.21 -4.83 6.30
CA HIS A 151 -17.49 -5.71 5.17
C HIS A 151 -16.21 -6.49 4.83
N PHE A 152 -16.32 -7.81 4.80
CA PHE A 152 -15.23 -8.71 4.42
C PHE A 152 -15.42 -9.18 2.99
N HIS A 153 -14.39 -9.07 2.16
CA HIS A 153 -14.40 -9.76 0.88
C HIS A 153 -14.16 -11.26 1.10
N GLY A 154 -14.95 -12.11 0.43
CA GLY A 154 -14.94 -13.57 0.61
C GLY A 154 -16.37 -14.12 0.62
N PHE A 155 -16.54 -15.37 1.09
CA PHE A 155 -17.85 -15.96 1.24
C PHE A 155 -18.33 -15.86 2.68
N HIS A 156 -19.52 -15.35 2.89
CA HIS A 156 -20.16 -15.24 4.20
C HIS A 156 -21.69 -15.19 4.06
N PRO A 157 -22.45 -15.49 5.12
CA PRO A 157 -23.91 -15.29 5.17
C PRO A 157 -24.27 -13.81 5.03
N ALA A 158 -25.45 -13.53 4.48
CA ALA A 158 -25.90 -12.16 4.23
C ALA A 158 -25.99 -11.29 5.51
N ASN A 159 -26.28 -11.88 6.67
CA ASN A 159 -26.30 -11.20 7.95
C ASN A 159 -24.90 -10.96 8.56
N MET A 160 -23.83 -11.35 7.85
CA MET A 160 -22.42 -11.09 8.18
C MET A 160 -21.74 -10.19 7.14
N ASP A 161 -22.52 -9.61 6.22
CA ASP A 161 -22.03 -8.80 5.11
C ASP A 161 -21.47 -7.43 5.55
N GLY A 162 -21.92 -6.93 6.73
CA GLY A 162 -21.46 -5.64 7.25
C GLY A 162 -22.06 -4.43 6.51
N VAL A 163 -23.17 -4.62 5.79
CA VAL A 163 -23.88 -3.53 5.09
C VAL A 163 -25.04 -3.00 5.91
N PHE A 164 -25.80 -3.88 6.55
CA PHE A 164 -27.02 -3.52 7.26
C PHE A 164 -26.86 -3.46 8.79
N GLU A 165 -25.84 -4.08 9.33
CA GLU A 165 -25.55 -4.19 10.76
C GLU A 165 -24.74 -2.98 11.24
N LEU A 166 -25.35 -1.79 11.20
CA LEU A 166 -24.72 -0.55 11.66
C LEU A 166 -24.39 -0.62 13.15
N VAL A 167 -23.13 -0.52 13.48
CA VAL A 167 -22.62 -0.50 14.86
C VAL A 167 -22.41 0.95 15.28
N GLY A 168 -23.28 1.43 16.17
CA GLY A 168 -23.23 2.80 16.70
C GLY A 168 -22.09 3.00 17.71
N PRO A 169 -21.83 4.25 18.11
CA PRO A 169 -20.85 4.58 19.14
C PRO A 169 -21.00 3.77 20.43
N GLY A 170 -19.94 3.14 20.89
CA GLY A 170 -19.90 2.30 22.09
C GLY A 170 -20.61 0.95 21.96
N GLN A 171 -21.08 0.60 20.77
CA GLN A 171 -21.69 -0.70 20.49
C GLN A 171 -20.67 -1.68 19.94
N GLU A 172 -21.05 -2.97 19.93
CA GLU A 172 -20.28 -4.05 19.34
C GLU A 172 -21.14 -4.95 18.46
N PHE A 173 -20.49 -5.63 17.51
CA PHE A 173 -21.09 -6.66 16.67
C PHE A 173 -20.08 -7.80 16.48
N VAL A 174 -20.56 -9.03 16.38
CA VAL A 174 -19.70 -10.19 16.16
C VAL A 174 -20.00 -10.77 14.79
N TYR A 175 -19.01 -10.70 13.91
CA TYR A 175 -19.04 -11.37 12.60
C TYR A 175 -18.56 -12.82 12.76
N GLU A 176 -19.37 -13.77 12.27
CA GLU A 176 -19.00 -15.19 12.29
C GLU A 176 -19.22 -15.83 10.93
N PHE A 177 -18.14 -16.28 10.30
CA PHE A 177 -18.18 -16.96 8.99
C PHE A 177 -16.96 -17.86 8.81
N ASP A 178 -16.98 -18.67 7.76
CA ASP A 178 -15.88 -19.57 7.44
C ASP A 178 -14.85 -18.86 6.57
N ALA A 179 -13.55 -19.11 6.81
CA ALA A 179 -12.47 -18.57 5.98
C ALA A 179 -12.50 -19.22 4.60
N GLU A 180 -13.17 -18.61 3.63
CA GLU A 180 -13.37 -19.12 2.27
C GLU A 180 -13.59 -17.94 1.28
N PRO A 181 -13.11 -18.09 0.02
CA PRO A 181 -12.09 -19.05 -0.44
C PRO A 181 -10.70 -18.62 0.05
N PHE A 182 -9.69 -19.50 -0.05
CA PHE A 182 -8.32 -19.06 0.16
C PHE A 182 -7.92 -17.97 -0.84
N GLY A 183 -6.97 -17.11 -0.44
CA GLY A 183 -6.48 -16.02 -1.29
C GLY A 183 -6.16 -14.75 -0.53
N MET A 184 -5.92 -13.70 -1.29
CA MET A 184 -5.75 -12.33 -0.79
C MET A 184 -7.10 -11.63 -0.84
N HIS A 185 -7.57 -11.20 0.29
CA HIS A 185 -8.82 -10.45 0.48
C HIS A 185 -8.53 -9.09 1.12
N LEU A 186 -9.58 -8.29 1.27
CA LEU A 186 -9.57 -7.06 2.07
C LEU A 186 -10.84 -7.02 2.92
N TYR A 187 -10.80 -6.18 3.93
CA TYR A 187 -11.97 -5.76 4.69
C TYR A 187 -12.01 -4.24 4.78
N HIS A 188 -13.20 -3.67 4.83
CA HIS A 188 -13.37 -2.21 4.95
C HIS A 188 -14.73 -1.86 5.54
N CYS A 189 -14.87 -0.63 6.03
CA CYS A 189 -16.16 -0.12 6.44
C CYS A 189 -17.09 0.04 5.24
N HIS A 190 -18.36 -0.34 5.39
CA HIS A 190 -19.39 -0.20 4.34
C HIS A 190 -20.51 0.78 4.74
N THR A 191 -20.31 1.59 5.76
CA THR A 191 -21.25 2.63 6.18
C THR A 191 -21.31 3.77 5.16
N SER A 192 -22.50 4.29 4.90
CA SER A 192 -22.67 5.45 4.01
C SER A 192 -22.30 6.77 4.72
N PRO A 193 -21.57 7.69 4.05
CA PRO A 193 -21.08 7.66 2.69
C PRO A 193 -19.84 6.76 2.54
N LEU A 194 -19.96 5.67 1.77
CA LEU A 194 -18.94 4.61 1.67
C LEU A 194 -17.53 5.16 1.39
N ARG A 195 -17.41 6.00 0.36
CA ARG A 195 -16.15 6.63 -0.03
C ARG A 195 -15.45 7.31 1.14
N LYS A 196 -16.20 8.08 1.96
CA LYS A 196 -15.64 8.79 3.10
C LYS A 196 -15.05 7.86 4.15
N HIS A 197 -15.68 6.71 4.41
CA HIS A 197 -15.21 5.75 5.41
C HIS A 197 -13.93 5.04 4.95
N ILE A 198 -13.83 4.72 3.65
CA ILE A 198 -12.62 4.10 3.07
C ILE A 198 -11.50 5.13 3.01
N GLU A 199 -11.75 6.31 2.42
CA GLU A 199 -10.79 7.41 2.33
C GLU A 199 -10.15 7.73 3.69
N LYS A 200 -10.96 7.72 4.75
CA LYS A 200 -10.50 8.03 6.12
C LYS A 200 -9.63 6.93 6.75
N GLY A 201 -9.49 5.76 6.13
CA GLY A 201 -8.56 4.72 6.58
C GLY A 201 -9.18 3.45 7.13
N LEU A 202 -10.52 3.28 7.10
CA LEU A 202 -11.20 2.09 7.60
C LEU A 202 -11.12 0.93 6.60
N TYR A 203 -9.94 0.37 6.43
CA TYR A 203 -9.66 -0.80 5.58
C TYR A 203 -8.44 -1.57 6.11
N GLY A 204 -8.33 -2.82 5.68
CA GLY A 204 -7.17 -3.67 5.94
C GLY A 204 -7.11 -4.88 5.01
N ALA A 205 -5.96 -5.54 5.03
CA ALA A 205 -5.72 -6.76 4.29
C ALA A 205 -6.22 -7.98 5.06
N PHE A 206 -6.66 -9.00 4.32
CA PHE A 206 -7.10 -10.27 4.89
C PHE A 206 -6.58 -11.42 4.02
N VAL A 207 -5.69 -12.25 4.55
CA VAL A 207 -5.08 -13.39 3.87
C VAL A 207 -5.70 -14.67 4.40
N ILE A 208 -6.18 -15.51 3.49
CA ILE A 208 -6.62 -16.88 3.80
C ILE A 208 -5.67 -17.84 3.09
N ASP A 209 -4.88 -18.56 3.86
CA ASP A 209 -3.97 -19.56 3.32
C ASP A 209 -4.75 -20.79 2.82
N PRO A 210 -4.35 -21.42 1.68
CA PRO A 210 -4.90 -22.71 1.29
C PRO A 210 -4.54 -23.78 2.33
N LYS A 211 -5.37 -24.82 2.47
CA LYS A 211 -5.17 -25.91 3.47
C LYS A 211 -3.82 -26.58 3.38
N GLU A 212 -3.34 -26.80 2.17
CA GLU A 212 -2.04 -27.42 1.91
C GLU A 212 -0.87 -26.42 2.02
N GLY A 213 -1.19 -25.14 2.25
CA GLY A 213 -0.20 -24.06 2.26
C GLY A 213 0.28 -23.68 0.85
N ARG A 214 1.19 -22.68 0.83
CA ARG A 214 1.98 -22.29 -0.35
C ARG A 214 3.46 -22.59 -0.08
N PRO A 215 4.32 -22.64 -1.10
CA PRO A 215 5.77 -22.70 -0.88
C PRO A 215 6.22 -21.60 0.10
N GLY A 216 7.22 -21.89 0.93
CA GLY A 216 7.78 -20.91 1.86
C GLY A 216 8.35 -19.70 1.08
N ALA A 217 8.10 -18.50 1.58
CA ALA A 217 8.53 -17.25 0.96
C ALA A 217 8.80 -16.18 2.03
N ASP A 218 9.53 -15.12 1.68
CA ASP A 218 9.52 -13.86 2.43
C ASP A 218 8.21 -13.14 2.08
N GLU A 219 7.30 -13.03 3.04
CA GLU A 219 5.94 -12.56 2.80
C GLU A 219 5.80 -11.08 3.16
N LEU A 220 5.28 -10.29 2.21
CA LEU A 220 5.13 -8.85 2.32
C LEU A 220 3.68 -8.44 2.09
N VAL A 221 3.12 -7.58 2.95
CA VAL A 221 1.80 -6.98 2.75
C VAL A 221 1.95 -5.55 2.27
N MET A 222 1.41 -5.25 1.10
CA MET A 222 1.53 -3.94 0.45
C MET A 222 0.14 -3.37 0.13
N VAL A 223 -0.35 -2.50 0.98
CA VAL A 223 -1.63 -1.79 0.80
C VAL A 223 -1.35 -0.47 0.11
N MET A 224 -1.80 -0.34 -1.14
CA MET A 224 -1.68 0.90 -1.91
C MET A 224 -2.80 1.84 -1.51
N ASN A 225 -2.44 2.97 -0.89
CA ASN A 225 -3.38 3.96 -0.39
C ASN A 225 -3.00 5.40 -0.78
N GLY A 226 -3.96 6.30 -0.65
CA GLY A 226 -3.79 7.74 -0.88
C GLY A 226 -4.55 8.54 0.15
N PHE A 227 -4.19 9.81 0.28
CA PHE A 227 -4.76 10.71 1.28
C PHE A 227 -5.10 12.05 0.66
N ASP A 228 -6.38 12.41 0.73
CA ASP A 228 -6.92 13.75 0.45
C ASP A 228 -6.73 14.61 1.71
N THR A 229 -5.62 15.33 1.78
CA THR A 229 -5.19 16.05 2.98
C THR A 229 -5.85 17.41 3.13
N ASN A 230 -6.49 17.89 2.08
CA ASN A 230 -7.21 19.18 2.06
C ASN A 230 -8.72 19.01 1.91
N PHE A 231 -9.22 17.76 1.74
CA PHE A 231 -10.63 17.38 1.63
C PHE A 231 -11.36 17.99 0.42
N ASP A 232 -10.67 18.08 -0.72
CA ASP A 232 -11.22 18.58 -1.98
C ASP A 232 -11.63 17.46 -2.96
N ALA A 233 -11.58 16.20 -2.52
CA ALA A 233 -11.86 14.98 -3.25
C ALA A 233 -10.79 14.63 -4.31
N ALA A 234 -9.52 14.96 -4.02
CA ALA A 234 -8.35 14.51 -4.75
C ALA A 234 -7.21 14.17 -3.77
N ASN A 235 -6.43 13.13 -4.06
CA ASN A 235 -5.31 12.78 -3.20
C ASN A 235 -4.10 13.70 -3.44
N GLU A 236 -3.45 14.19 -2.38
CA GLU A 236 -2.15 14.87 -2.44
C GLU A 236 -1.00 13.93 -2.12
N VAL A 237 -1.26 12.86 -1.37
CA VAL A 237 -0.25 11.91 -0.92
C VAL A 237 -0.64 10.51 -1.37
N TYR A 238 0.33 9.77 -1.93
CA TYR A 238 0.18 8.37 -2.27
C TYR A 238 1.24 7.54 -1.56
N ALA A 239 0.88 6.35 -1.13
CA ALA A 239 1.79 5.52 -0.37
C ALA A 239 1.54 4.02 -0.56
N VAL A 240 2.52 3.23 -0.16
CA VAL A 240 2.34 1.85 0.26
C VAL A 240 2.43 1.83 1.78
N ASN A 241 1.40 1.27 2.43
CA ASN A 241 1.32 1.21 3.88
C ASN A 241 1.48 2.60 4.53
N THR A 242 0.71 3.59 4.04
CA THR A 242 0.40 4.88 4.69
C THR A 242 1.45 5.97 4.56
N VAL A 243 2.72 5.68 4.72
CA VAL A 243 3.75 6.74 4.76
C VAL A 243 4.41 6.91 3.41
N ALA A 244 4.26 8.10 2.82
CA ALA A 244 4.87 8.46 1.55
C ALA A 244 6.39 8.28 1.57
N PHE A 245 6.95 7.67 0.53
CA PHE A 245 8.37 7.39 0.36
C PHE A 245 9.03 6.56 1.47
N HIS A 246 8.24 5.91 2.35
CA HIS A 246 8.79 5.16 3.48
C HIS A 246 9.84 4.14 3.04
N TYR A 247 9.50 3.31 2.05
CA TYR A 247 10.39 2.25 1.57
C TYR A 247 11.51 2.75 0.65
N GLN A 248 11.51 4.02 0.26
CA GLN A 248 12.67 4.64 -0.38
C GLN A 248 13.74 5.01 0.66
N LYS A 249 13.31 5.48 1.83
CA LYS A 249 14.18 5.81 2.98
C LYS A 249 14.62 4.57 3.76
N ASN A 250 13.70 3.61 3.91
CA ASN A 250 13.88 2.35 4.63
C ASN A 250 13.67 1.19 3.64
N PRO A 251 14.67 0.87 2.79
CA PRO A 251 14.52 -0.16 1.77
C PRO A 251 14.10 -1.50 2.36
N VAL A 252 13.24 -2.21 1.63
CA VAL A 252 12.79 -3.55 2.02
C VAL A 252 13.94 -4.52 1.79
N GLU A 253 14.54 -5.02 2.87
CA GLU A 253 15.59 -6.04 2.79
C GLU A 253 14.98 -7.39 2.41
N ILE A 254 15.53 -7.99 1.35
CA ILE A 254 15.22 -9.35 0.86
C ILE A 254 16.52 -10.05 0.51
N LYS A 255 16.51 -11.38 0.37
CA LYS A 255 17.70 -12.14 0.03
C LYS A 255 17.69 -12.61 -1.42
N LYS A 256 18.87 -12.61 -2.02
CA LYS A 256 19.08 -13.11 -3.37
C LYS A 256 18.65 -14.58 -3.51
N GLY A 257 17.84 -14.87 -4.53
CA GLY A 257 17.34 -16.21 -4.84
C GLY A 257 16.25 -16.72 -3.91
N GLU A 258 15.90 -16.01 -2.82
CA GLU A 258 14.75 -16.38 -2.01
C GLU A 258 13.45 -15.91 -2.66
N LEU A 259 12.41 -16.74 -2.59
CA LEU A 259 11.08 -16.38 -3.07
C LEU A 259 10.49 -15.28 -2.19
N VAL A 260 10.08 -14.19 -2.81
CA VAL A 260 9.28 -13.13 -2.20
C VAL A 260 7.83 -13.28 -2.64
N ARG A 261 6.91 -13.21 -1.68
CA ARG A 261 5.46 -13.19 -1.94
C ARG A 261 4.86 -11.90 -1.41
N ALA A 262 4.48 -11.00 -2.31
CA ALA A 262 3.81 -9.76 -1.97
C ALA A 262 2.28 -9.91 -2.12
N TYR A 263 1.57 -9.69 -1.02
CA TYR A 263 0.12 -9.55 -0.96
C TYR A 263 -0.21 -8.08 -1.22
N VAL A 264 -0.78 -7.78 -2.39
CA VAL A 264 -1.00 -6.41 -2.84
C VAL A 264 -2.49 -6.11 -2.94
N VAL A 265 -2.93 -4.98 -2.43
CA VAL A 265 -4.32 -4.50 -2.55
C VAL A 265 -4.34 -3.01 -2.80
N ASN A 266 -5.22 -2.58 -3.72
CA ASN A 266 -5.47 -1.16 -4.01
C ASN A 266 -6.75 -0.69 -3.30
N VAL A 267 -6.61 0.25 -2.39
CA VAL A 267 -7.71 0.86 -1.62
C VAL A 267 -7.81 2.37 -1.86
N LEU A 268 -7.24 2.86 -2.96
CA LEU A 268 -7.33 4.27 -3.32
C LEU A 268 -8.79 4.68 -3.52
N GLU A 269 -9.16 5.81 -2.93
CA GLU A 269 -10.34 6.57 -3.32
C GLU A 269 -9.91 7.77 -4.18
N PHE A 270 -10.85 8.35 -4.91
CA PHE A 270 -10.70 9.46 -5.86
C PHE A 270 -9.98 9.12 -7.18
N ASP A 271 -9.16 8.08 -7.22
CA ASP A 271 -8.48 7.59 -8.42
C ASP A 271 -8.99 6.20 -8.80
N PHE A 272 -9.36 5.99 -10.08
CA PHE A 272 -9.97 4.74 -10.55
C PHE A 272 -9.00 3.58 -10.67
N ILE A 273 -7.70 3.88 -10.84
CA ILE A 273 -6.65 2.89 -11.05
C ILE A 273 -5.38 3.27 -10.29
N ASN A 274 -4.62 2.26 -9.93
CA ASN A 274 -3.23 2.37 -9.52
C ASN A 274 -2.40 1.36 -10.31
N SER A 275 -1.11 1.27 -10.06
CA SER A 275 -0.24 0.29 -10.69
C SER A 275 0.92 -0.07 -9.77
N PHE A 276 1.50 -1.22 -10.02
CA PHE A 276 2.72 -1.69 -9.37
C PHE A 276 3.70 -2.10 -10.46
N HIS A 277 4.91 -1.54 -10.45
CA HIS A 277 5.99 -1.89 -11.34
C HIS A 277 7.26 -2.22 -10.54
N THR A 278 7.99 -3.25 -10.97
CA THR A 278 9.30 -3.61 -10.43
C THR A 278 10.40 -3.39 -11.46
N HIS A 279 11.52 -2.82 -11.02
CA HIS A 279 12.69 -2.64 -11.87
C HIS A 279 13.53 -3.92 -11.96
N ALA A 280 14.03 -4.17 -13.16
CA ALA A 280 14.95 -5.27 -13.50
C ALA A 280 14.44 -6.66 -13.09
N ASN A 281 13.13 -6.82 -12.97
CA ASN A 281 12.49 -8.07 -12.59
C ASN A 281 11.09 -8.22 -13.19
N PHE A 282 10.59 -9.45 -13.17
CA PHE A 282 9.22 -9.84 -13.48
C PHE A 282 8.68 -10.63 -12.29
N PHE A 283 7.37 -10.69 -12.18
CA PHE A 283 6.68 -11.46 -11.15
C PHE A 283 5.56 -12.31 -11.74
N ASP A 284 5.34 -13.47 -11.14
CA ASP A 284 4.14 -14.26 -11.33
C ASP A 284 2.98 -13.60 -10.57
N TYR A 285 1.88 -13.29 -11.27
CA TYR A 285 0.71 -12.65 -10.69
C TYR A 285 -0.47 -13.62 -10.58
N TYR A 286 -1.05 -13.67 -9.38
CA TYR A 286 -2.22 -14.48 -9.01
C TYR A 286 -3.39 -13.54 -8.66
N PRO A 287 -4.36 -13.29 -9.58
CA PRO A 287 -5.52 -12.47 -9.30
C PRO A 287 -6.29 -13.00 -8.10
N THR A 288 -6.58 -12.12 -7.11
CA THR A 288 -7.17 -12.50 -5.82
C THR A 288 -6.43 -13.58 -5.03
N GLY A 289 -5.40 -14.21 -5.58
CA GLY A 289 -4.69 -15.32 -4.95
C GLY A 289 -5.51 -16.60 -4.73
N THR A 290 -6.73 -16.68 -5.31
CA THR A 290 -7.65 -17.82 -5.13
C THR A 290 -7.34 -19.03 -6.02
N LYS A 291 -6.21 -18.98 -6.73
CA LYS A 291 -5.64 -20.07 -7.50
C LYS A 291 -4.19 -20.27 -7.13
N LEU A 292 -3.67 -21.47 -7.33
CA LEU A 292 -2.25 -21.79 -7.08
C LEU A 292 -1.38 -21.65 -8.32
N GLU A 293 -1.98 -21.43 -9.48
CA GLU A 293 -1.29 -21.19 -10.76
C GLU A 293 -1.37 -19.69 -11.09
N PRO A 294 -0.26 -19.05 -11.50
CA PRO A 294 -0.26 -17.66 -11.91
C PRO A 294 -1.04 -17.47 -13.22
N SER A 295 -1.61 -16.30 -13.41
CA SER A 295 -2.31 -15.96 -14.66
C SER A 295 -1.49 -15.08 -15.58
N GLU A 296 -0.50 -14.40 -15.04
CA GLU A 296 0.35 -13.45 -15.78
C GLU A 296 1.78 -13.56 -15.28
N PHE A 297 2.75 -13.35 -16.18
CA PHE A 297 4.15 -13.09 -15.85
C PHE A 297 4.50 -11.72 -16.43
N THR A 298 4.68 -10.74 -15.56
CA THR A 298 4.78 -9.32 -15.95
C THR A 298 5.66 -8.54 -14.99
N ASP A 299 6.15 -7.38 -15.40
CA ASP A 299 6.86 -6.42 -14.56
C ASP A 299 5.97 -5.27 -14.07
N THR A 300 4.77 -5.15 -14.65
CA THR A 300 3.81 -4.08 -14.34
C THR A 300 2.40 -4.61 -14.29
N LYS A 301 1.70 -4.32 -13.17
CA LYS A 301 0.28 -4.67 -13.02
C LYS A 301 -0.53 -3.42 -12.69
N VAL A 302 -1.65 -3.27 -13.39
CA VAL A 302 -2.66 -2.24 -13.10
C VAL A 302 -3.71 -2.82 -12.15
N PHE A 303 -4.11 -2.03 -11.16
CA PHE A 303 -5.12 -2.36 -10.14
C PHE A 303 -6.26 -1.34 -10.18
N GLY A 304 -7.50 -1.81 -10.34
CA GLY A 304 -8.70 -1.02 -10.05
C GLY A 304 -8.93 -0.88 -8.54
N GLN A 305 -9.92 -0.07 -8.16
CA GLN A 305 -10.32 0.08 -6.76
C GLN A 305 -10.80 -1.27 -6.20
N GLY A 306 -10.29 -1.67 -5.02
CA GLY A 306 -10.59 -2.96 -4.39
C GLY A 306 -9.93 -4.16 -5.08
N GLU A 307 -9.21 -3.97 -6.18
CA GLU A 307 -8.46 -5.06 -6.82
C GLU A 307 -7.25 -5.45 -5.96
N ARG A 308 -6.95 -6.72 -5.94
CA ARG A 308 -5.91 -7.33 -5.13
C ARG A 308 -5.37 -8.59 -5.75
N GLY A 309 -4.21 -9.01 -5.28
CA GLY A 309 -3.59 -10.26 -5.74
C GLY A 309 -2.30 -10.57 -5.01
N ILE A 310 -1.69 -11.66 -5.44
CA ILE A 310 -0.38 -12.09 -4.96
C ILE A 310 0.61 -11.93 -6.11
N MET A 311 1.79 -11.41 -5.80
CA MET A 311 2.94 -11.33 -6.67
C MET A 311 4.05 -12.21 -6.11
N GLU A 312 4.58 -13.15 -6.89
CA GLU A 312 5.71 -13.98 -6.51
C GLU A 312 6.90 -13.71 -7.42
N PHE A 313 8.06 -13.45 -6.83
CA PHE A 313 9.30 -13.15 -7.56
C PHE A 313 10.53 -13.45 -6.72
N HIS A 314 11.69 -13.45 -7.35
CA HIS A 314 13.00 -13.46 -6.71
C HIS A 314 13.97 -12.59 -7.50
N TYR A 315 15.03 -12.11 -6.87
CA TYR A 315 16.11 -11.40 -7.55
C TYR A 315 17.36 -12.26 -7.60
N ASP A 316 17.97 -12.35 -8.78
CA ASP A 316 19.20 -13.14 -9.00
C ASP A 316 20.49 -12.36 -8.71
N PHE A 317 20.37 -11.04 -8.55
CA PHE A 317 21.51 -10.14 -8.33
C PHE A 317 21.32 -9.34 -7.05
N PRO A 318 22.38 -9.16 -6.25
CA PRO A 318 22.32 -8.27 -5.09
C PRO A 318 22.31 -6.81 -5.55
N GLY A 319 21.78 -5.93 -4.73
CA GLY A 319 21.72 -4.49 -4.99
C GLY A 319 20.36 -3.89 -4.68
N ARG A 320 20.20 -2.62 -5.03
CA ARG A 320 18.95 -1.88 -4.81
C ARG A 320 18.16 -1.78 -6.10
N PHE A 321 16.92 -2.22 -6.04
CA PHE A 321 15.98 -2.20 -7.17
C PHE A 321 14.73 -1.44 -6.78
N MET A 322 14.29 -0.53 -7.64
CA MET A 322 13.11 0.29 -7.39
C MET A 322 11.83 -0.50 -7.65
N PHE A 323 10.79 -0.21 -6.88
CA PHE A 323 9.40 -0.49 -7.20
C PHE A 323 8.57 0.78 -7.02
N HIS A 324 7.57 0.98 -7.87
CA HIS A 324 6.76 2.20 -7.82
C HIS A 324 5.45 2.07 -8.60
N ALA A 325 4.54 3.03 -8.40
CA ALA A 325 3.42 3.20 -9.30
C ALA A 325 3.89 3.61 -10.70
N HIS A 326 3.39 2.96 -11.75
CA HIS A 326 3.68 3.38 -13.12
C HIS A 326 2.77 4.54 -13.58
N VAL A 327 1.80 4.95 -12.76
CA VAL A 327 1.20 6.28 -12.80
C VAL A 327 2.21 7.25 -12.20
N SER A 328 2.95 7.97 -13.04
CA SER A 328 4.14 8.74 -12.64
C SER A 328 3.84 9.75 -11.54
N GLU A 329 2.68 10.39 -11.58
CA GLU A 329 2.25 11.33 -10.55
C GLU A 329 2.18 10.67 -9.17
N PHE A 330 1.66 9.44 -9.07
CA PHE A 330 1.58 8.74 -7.77
C PHE A 330 2.95 8.40 -7.22
N ALA A 331 3.89 8.01 -8.10
CA ALA A 331 5.27 7.78 -7.73
C ALA A 331 5.92 9.08 -7.19
N GLU A 332 5.72 10.20 -7.88
CA GLU A 332 6.26 11.52 -7.50
C GLU A 332 5.63 12.06 -6.19
N LEU A 333 4.42 11.61 -5.86
CA LEU A 333 3.68 11.99 -4.65
C LEU A 333 3.82 10.98 -3.49
N GLY A 334 4.69 9.96 -3.63
CA GLY A 334 5.06 9.12 -2.48
C GLY A 334 4.99 7.60 -2.68
N TRP A 335 4.34 7.12 -3.75
CA TRP A 335 4.19 5.70 -4.02
C TRP A 335 5.44 5.14 -4.72
N MET A 336 6.55 5.04 -4.02
CA MET A 336 7.77 4.37 -4.47
C MET A 336 8.57 3.79 -3.31
N GLY A 337 9.40 2.81 -3.61
CA GLY A 337 10.29 2.18 -2.66
C GLY A 337 11.45 1.45 -3.33
N LEU A 338 12.27 0.83 -2.50
CA LEU A 338 13.44 0.05 -2.92
C LEU A 338 13.40 -1.33 -2.26
N PHE A 339 13.66 -2.37 -3.04
CA PHE A 339 14.14 -3.65 -2.54
C PHE A 339 15.67 -3.57 -2.40
N ASP A 340 16.19 -3.89 -1.22
CA ASP A 340 17.63 -4.01 -0.95
C ASP A 340 18.00 -5.49 -0.87
N VAL A 341 18.42 -6.04 -2.01
CA VAL A 341 18.71 -7.47 -2.18
C VAL A 341 20.09 -7.77 -1.60
N LYS A 342 20.11 -8.54 -0.52
CA LYS A 342 21.33 -9.00 0.16
C LYS A 342 21.84 -10.31 -0.45
N GLU A 343 23.16 -10.58 -0.29
CA GLU A 343 23.75 -11.87 -0.69
C GLU A 343 23.14 -13.03 0.08
#